data_b15b176cafdfe9628732a95ea2fd4598
#
_entry.id   b15b176cafdfe9628732a95ea2fd4598
#
_cell.length_a   1.000
_cell.length_b   1.000
_cell.length_c   1.000
_cell.angle_alpha   90.00
_cell.angle_beta   90.00
_cell.angle_gamma   90.00
#
_symmetry.space_group_name_H-M   'P 1'
#
loop_
_entity.id
_entity.type
_entity.pdbx_description
1 polymer ?
#
loop_
_entity_poly.entity_id
_entity_poly.type
_entity_poly.pdbx_seq_one_letter_code
_entity_poly.pdbx_strand_id
1 'polypeptide(L)' 'PPEGLDLEALIEEMETRLIQQALEASRFSQKKAAALLNLTPRSLRYRLQKYGLEAQ' A
#
# COMPACT_ATOMS: atom_id res chain seq x y z
N PRO A 1 -10.79 -11.33 -17.71
CA PRO A 1 -10.62 -11.84 -19.05
C PRO A 1 -10.43 -13.34 -19.06
N PRO A 2 -10.90 -13.97 -20.11
CA PRO A 2 -10.86 -15.42 -20.14
C PRO A 2 -9.44 -15.98 -20.18
N GLU A 3 -8.52 -15.18 -20.64
CA GLU A 3 -7.12 -15.65 -20.67
C GLU A 3 -6.50 -15.73 -19.29
N GLY A 4 -7.23 -15.30 -18.31
CA GLY A 4 -6.74 -15.35 -16.96
C GLY A 4 -6.30 -14.00 -16.46
N LEU A 5 -6.30 -13.88 -15.15
CA LEU A 5 -5.86 -12.69 -14.47
C LEU A 5 -4.73 -13.09 -13.52
N ASP A 6 -3.75 -12.22 -13.42
CA ASP A 6 -2.72 -12.40 -12.43
C ASP A 6 -3.24 -11.82 -11.10
N LEU A 7 -3.73 -12.71 -10.25
CA LEU A 7 -4.33 -12.28 -9.00
C LEU A 7 -3.36 -11.48 -8.15
N GLU A 8 -2.13 -11.94 -8.06
CA GLU A 8 -1.15 -11.24 -7.23
C GLU A 8 -0.85 -9.86 -7.77
N ALA A 9 -0.76 -9.74 -9.10
CA ALA A 9 -0.50 -8.44 -9.69
C ALA A 9 -1.66 -7.47 -9.45
N LEU A 10 -2.87 -7.95 -9.53
CA LEU A 10 -4.02 -7.11 -9.29
C LEU A 10 -4.10 -6.66 -7.84
N ILE A 11 -3.80 -7.57 -6.91
CA ILE A 11 -3.82 -7.23 -5.50
C ILE A 11 -2.71 -6.22 -5.21
N GLU A 12 -1.53 -6.43 -5.77
CA GLU A 12 -0.45 -5.49 -5.57
C GLU A 12 -0.80 -4.10 -6.09
N GLU A 13 -1.39 -4.04 -7.26
CA GLU A 13 -1.80 -2.76 -7.82
C GLU A 13 -2.80 -2.05 -6.92
N MET A 14 -3.78 -2.80 -6.43
CA MET A 14 -4.79 -2.22 -5.56
C MET A 14 -4.19 -1.75 -4.25
N GLU A 15 -3.33 -2.55 -3.63
CA GLU A 15 -2.70 -2.17 -2.38
C GLU A 15 -1.81 -0.95 -2.57
N THR A 16 -1.04 -0.92 -3.65
CA THR A 16 -0.18 0.22 -3.93
C THR A 16 -0.98 1.50 -4.03
N ARG A 17 -2.09 1.44 -4.75
CA ARG A 17 -2.93 2.62 -4.93
C ARG A 17 -3.49 3.10 -3.60
N LEU A 18 -4.02 2.18 -2.80
CA LEU A 18 -4.61 2.55 -1.51
C LEU A 18 -3.56 3.08 -0.55
N ILE A 19 -2.37 2.49 -0.56
CA ILE A 19 -1.30 2.96 0.31
C ILE A 19 -0.87 4.36 -0.10
N GLN A 20 -0.74 4.61 -1.40
CA GLN A 20 -0.36 5.94 -1.86
C GLN A 20 -1.41 6.98 -1.49
N GLN A 21 -2.68 6.63 -1.61
CA GLN A 21 -3.75 7.56 -1.22
C GLN A 21 -3.69 7.86 0.27
N ALA A 22 -3.45 6.84 1.08
CA ALA A 22 -3.36 7.05 2.52
C ALA A 22 -2.15 7.89 2.89
N LEU A 23 -1.02 7.66 2.23
CA LEU A 23 0.17 8.46 2.48
C LEU A 23 -0.07 9.91 2.12
N GLU A 24 -0.68 10.17 0.98
CA GLU A 24 -0.97 11.55 0.57
C GLU A 24 -1.94 12.21 1.54
N ALA A 25 -2.98 11.48 1.94
CA ALA A 25 -3.96 12.04 2.86
C ALA A 25 -3.36 12.35 4.23
N SER A 26 -2.35 11.60 4.62
CA SER A 26 -1.71 11.77 5.92
C SER A 26 -0.46 12.63 5.84
N ARG A 27 -0.19 13.23 4.69
CA ARG A 27 1.00 14.02 4.43
C ARG A 27 2.26 13.19 4.67
N PHE A 28 2.20 11.94 4.20
CA PHE A 28 3.31 11.01 4.24
C PHE A 28 3.75 10.63 5.63
N SER A 29 2.82 10.69 6.58
CA SER A 29 3.04 10.12 7.90
C SER A 29 2.71 8.64 7.85
N GLN A 30 3.73 7.80 7.97
CA GLN A 30 3.49 6.36 7.91
C GLN A 30 2.58 5.90 9.04
N LYS A 31 2.74 6.49 10.21
CA LYS A 31 1.90 6.14 11.34
C LYS A 31 0.43 6.45 11.05
N LYS A 32 0.17 7.64 10.54
CA LYS A 32 -1.20 8.04 10.25
C LYS A 32 -1.76 7.27 9.06
N ALA A 33 -0.93 7.01 8.05
CA ALA A 33 -1.39 6.24 6.90
C ALA A 33 -1.78 4.83 7.32
N ALA A 34 -0.98 4.22 8.20
CA ALA A 34 -1.32 2.89 8.68
C ALA A 34 -2.66 2.91 9.41
N ALA A 35 -2.90 3.94 10.21
CA ALA A 35 -4.18 4.05 10.91
C ALA A 35 -5.33 4.17 9.92
N LEU A 36 -5.15 4.96 8.86
CA LEU A 36 -6.19 5.11 7.85
C LEU A 36 -6.48 3.80 7.15
N LEU A 37 -5.48 2.96 7.00
CA LEU A 37 -5.64 1.67 6.32
C LEU A 37 -5.97 0.55 7.28
N ASN A 38 -6.12 0.86 8.56
CA ASN A 38 -6.40 -0.13 9.57
C ASN A 38 -5.29 -1.17 9.68
N LEU A 39 -4.07 -0.72 9.50
CA LEU A 39 -2.87 -1.54 9.60
C LEU A 39 -2.02 -1.07 10.75
N THR A 40 -1.17 -1.98 11.25
CA THR A 40 -0.12 -1.54 12.17
C THR A 40 0.97 -0.84 11.37
N PRO A 41 1.75 0.05 12.01
CA PRO A 41 2.87 0.67 11.30
C PRO A 41 3.87 -0.34 10.76
N ARG A 42 4.05 -1.43 11.48
CA ARG A 42 4.96 -2.49 11.01
C ARG A 42 4.44 -3.13 9.74
N SER A 43 3.14 -3.42 9.70
CA SER A 43 2.54 -4.03 8.53
C SER A 43 2.63 -3.10 7.32
N LEU A 44 2.41 -1.81 7.54
CA LEU A 44 2.53 -0.86 6.45
C LEU A 44 3.98 -0.79 5.95
N ARG A 45 4.93 -0.74 6.88
CA ARG A 45 6.33 -0.66 6.47
C ARG A 45 6.73 -1.88 5.64
N TYR A 46 6.26 -3.05 6.03
CA TYR A 46 6.53 -4.25 5.25
C TYR A 46 6.06 -4.09 3.82
N ARG A 47 4.84 -3.57 3.66
CA ARG A 47 4.29 -3.40 2.33
C ARG A 47 5.02 -2.33 1.54
N LEU A 48 5.44 -1.26 2.19
CA LEU A 48 6.21 -0.23 1.50
C LEU A 48 7.50 -0.79 0.93
N GLN A 49 8.18 -1.62 1.70
CA GLN A 49 9.40 -2.25 1.22
C GLN A 49 9.10 -3.24 0.10
N LYS A 50 8.05 -4.03 0.29
CA LYS A 50 7.71 -5.06 -0.69
C LYS A 50 7.39 -4.46 -2.05
N TYR A 51 6.69 -3.34 -2.05
CA TYR A 51 6.25 -2.73 -3.30
C TYR A 51 7.15 -1.59 -3.77
N GLY A 52 8.24 -1.35 -3.07
CA GLY A 52 9.15 -0.29 -3.47
C GLY A 52 8.58 1.10 -3.29
N LEU A 53 7.75 1.30 -2.29
CA LEU A 53 7.07 2.57 -2.04
C LEU A 53 7.65 3.31 -0.84
N GLU A 54 8.83 2.93 -0.40
CA GLU A 54 9.40 3.60 0.75
C GLU A 54 9.58 5.08 0.47
N ALA A 55 9.33 5.88 1.51
CA ALA A 55 9.46 7.33 1.37
C ALA A 55 10.89 7.71 1.04
N GLN A 56 11.02 8.71 0.22
CA GLN A 56 12.31 9.22 -0.22
C GLN A 56 12.79 10.32 0.71
#